data_9f9abb025d0b7ce7c529c8ac260514ad
#
_entry.id   9f9abb025d0b7ce7c529c8ac260514ad
#
_cell.length_a   1.000
_cell.length_b   1.000
_cell.length_c   1.000
_cell.angle_alpha   90.00
_cell.angle_beta   90.00
_cell.angle_gamma   90.00
#
_symmetry.space_group_name_H-M   'P 1'
#
loop_
_entity.id
_entity.type
_entity.pdbx_description
1 polymer ?
#
loop_
_entity_poly.entity_id
_entity_poly.type
_entity_poly.pdbx_seq_one_letter_code
_entity_poly.pdbx_strand_id
1 'polypeptide(L)'
;MIKNASPLIIYEDEQIIVCHKPAGTPTQSSHIGTSDMESLLKNHLFSSRKFHRAKSGEPYLAIIHRLDQPVEGILVFAKTPAAAKELNRQLTSQEFGKYYLAVISGIPEPQEGSLENYLVKDTRTNSSAVCTKTTPGAKLARLHYRTIETYGAPGNEKFTDSKSTDTPKHTSRNHRQPPLQNESSALIEIHLDTGRHHQIRVQMAYFGHPLIGDRKYGKEITDHMNSVQSSTKRFQAGQLHLCAYKLTFHHPVSYTHLT
;
A
#
# COMPACT_ATOMS: atom_id res chain seq x y z
N MET A 1 -16.36 19.46 -1.17
CA MET A 1 -17.47 18.56 -0.85
C MET A 1 -17.19 17.24 -1.57
N ILE A 2 -16.72 16.23 -0.88
CA ILE A 2 -16.59 14.87 -1.43
C ILE A 2 -18.02 14.35 -1.53
N LYS A 3 -18.54 14.24 -2.77
CA LYS A 3 -19.82 13.58 -3.04
C LYS A 3 -19.77 12.20 -2.37
N ASN A 4 -20.83 11.79 -1.71
CA ASN A 4 -21.03 10.46 -1.12
C ASN A 4 -20.84 9.39 -2.21
N ALA A 5 -19.59 9.05 -2.49
CA ALA A 5 -19.28 7.93 -3.37
C ALA A 5 -19.60 6.66 -2.57
N SER A 6 -20.51 5.85 -3.11
CA SER A 6 -20.75 4.51 -2.57
C SER A 6 -19.44 3.73 -2.56
N PRO A 7 -19.17 2.94 -1.51
CA PRO A 7 -17.97 2.11 -1.48
C PRO A 7 -17.98 1.12 -2.64
N LEU A 8 -16.83 0.95 -3.31
CA LEU A 8 -16.71 -0.08 -4.34
C LEU A 8 -16.64 -1.45 -3.66
N ILE A 9 -17.75 -2.18 -3.69
CA ILE A 9 -17.86 -3.54 -3.14
C ILE A 9 -17.43 -4.52 -4.22
N ILE A 10 -16.46 -5.37 -3.89
CA ILE A 10 -15.91 -6.42 -4.76
C ILE A 10 -16.67 -7.73 -4.54
N TYR A 11 -16.97 -8.04 -3.28
CA TYR A 11 -17.72 -9.23 -2.88
C TYR A 11 -18.52 -8.95 -1.60
N GLU A 12 -19.73 -9.46 -1.53
CA GLU A 12 -20.56 -9.38 -0.33
C GLU A 12 -21.48 -10.59 -0.20
N ASP A 13 -21.48 -11.19 0.99
CA ASP A 13 -22.47 -12.19 1.39
C ASP A 13 -23.04 -11.90 2.78
N GLU A 14 -23.57 -12.90 3.49
CA GLU A 14 -24.12 -12.74 4.83
C GLU A 14 -23.04 -12.60 5.90
N GLN A 15 -21.81 -13.03 5.62
CA GLN A 15 -20.72 -13.14 6.61
C GLN A 15 -19.69 -12.05 6.46
N ILE A 16 -19.35 -11.66 5.22
CA ILE A 16 -18.25 -10.76 4.92
C ILE A 16 -18.62 -9.71 3.87
N ILE A 17 -17.85 -8.63 3.86
CA ILE A 17 -17.77 -7.64 2.79
C ILE A 17 -16.30 -7.48 2.39
N VAL A 18 -15.99 -7.63 1.10
CA VAL A 18 -14.70 -7.26 0.50
C VAL A 18 -14.92 -6.02 -0.35
N CYS A 19 -14.12 -5.00 -0.10
CA CYS A 19 -14.26 -3.72 -0.80
C CYS A 19 -12.91 -3.11 -1.16
N HIS A 20 -12.93 -2.19 -2.12
CA HIS A 20 -11.79 -1.34 -2.43
C HIS A 20 -11.84 -0.06 -1.59
N LYS A 21 -10.76 0.21 -0.88
CA LYS A 21 -10.53 1.47 -0.17
C LYS A 21 -9.76 2.41 -1.10
N PRO A 22 -10.29 3.58 -1.46
CA PRO A 22 -9.54 4.56 -2.23
C PRO A 22 -8.44 5.21 -1.39
N ALA A 23 -7.38 5.67 -2.04
CA ALA A 23 -6.35 6.49 -1.41
C ALA A 23 -6.96 7.75 -0.78
N GLY A 24 -6.45 8.15 0.39
CA GLY A 24 -6.95 9.32 1.13
C GLY A 24 -8.13 9.06 2.06
N THR A 25 -8.87 7.94 1.90
CA THR A 25 -9.97 7.56 2.81
C THR A 25 -9.42 6.71 3.95
N PRO A 26 -9.67 7.06 5.23
CA PRO A 26 -9.29 6.21 6.35
C PRO A 26 -10.07 4.88 6.34
N THR A 27 -9.48 3.81 6.87
CA THR A 27 -10.25 2.58 7.17
C THR A 27 -11.27 2.84 8.28
N GLN A 28 -10.85 3.57 9.31
CA GLN A 28 -11.64 4.00 10.45
C GLN A 28 -11.10 5.35 10.94
N SER A 29 -11.97 6.26 11.33
CA SER A 29 -11.63 7.57 11.89
C SER A 29 -12.23 7.77 13.27
N SER A 30 -11.46 8.38 14.17
CA SER A 30 -11.96 8.88 15.46
C SER A 30 -12.53 10.30 15.36
N HIS A 31 -12.34 10.98 14.23
CA HIS A 31 -12.82 12.34 14.03
C HIS A 31 -14.27 12.36 13.55
N ILE A 32 -15.14 13.00 14.31
CA ILE A 32 -16.55 13.21 13.97
C ILE A 32 -16.63 13.99 12.63
N GLY A 33 -17.47 13.48 11.71
CA GLY A 33 -17.69 14.10 10.40
C GLY A 33 -16.67 13.71 9.32
N THR A 34 -15.65 12.92 9.66
CA THR A 34 -14.75 12.34 8.65
C THR A 34 -15.38 11.06 8.09
N SER A 35 -15.63 11.05 6.78
CA SER A 35 -16.07 9.82 6.10
C SER A 35 -14.95 8.80 6.06
N ASP A 36 -15.19 7.60 6.55
CA ASP A 36 -14.27 6.47 6.54
C ASP A 36 -14.95 5.20 5.98
N MET A 37 -14.16 4.16 5.73
CA MET A 37 -14.69 2.93 5.12
C MET A 37 -15.71 2.24 6.04
N GLU A 38 -15.49 2.24 7.35
CA GLU A 38 -16.43 1.64 8.31
C GLU A 38 -17.80 2.31 8.24
N SER A 39 -17.84 3.64 8.29
CA SER A 39 -19.07 4.44 8.22
C SER A 39 -19.79 4.28 6.88
N LEU A 40 -19.03 4.28 5.77
CA LEU A 40 -19.58 4.09 4.42
C LEU A 40 -20.23 2.71 4.26
N LEU A 41 -19.57 1.66 4.77
CA LEU A 41 -20.09 0.29 4.69
C LEU A 41 -21.26 0.06 5.65
N LYS A 42 -21.27 0.64 6.86
CA LYS A 42 -22.42 0.60 7.74
C LYS A 42 -23.64 1.27 7.12
N ASN A 43 -23.45 2.42 6.46
CA ASN A 43 -24.53 3.10 5.72
C ASN A 43 -25.04 2.25 4.55
N HIS A 44 -24.16 1.57 3.82
CA HIS A 44 -24.52 0.64 2.75
C HIS A 44 -25.37 -0.52 3.30
N LEU A 45 -24.91 -1.16 4.38
CA LEU A 45 -25.67 -2.25 5.03
C LEU A 45 -27.02 -1.78 5.55
N PHE A 46 -27.07 -0.61 6.18
CA PHE A 46 -28.31 -0.02 6.68
C PHE A 46 -29.32 0.23 5.55
N SER A 47 -28.85 0.72 4.40
CA SER A 47 -29.70 1.01 3.24
C SER A 47 -30.13 -0.24 2.47
N SER A 48 -29.52 -1.42 2.74
CA SER A 48 -29.87 -2.65 2.06
C SER A 48 -31.25 -3.14 2.50
N ARG A 49 -32.09 -3.61 1.55
CA ARG A 49 -33.45 -4.13 1.82
C ARG A 49 -33.45 -5.33 2.79
N LYS A 50 -32.35 -6.05 2.92
CA LYS A 50 -32.21 -7.18 3.86
C LYS A 50 -32.15 -6.72 5.31
N PHE A 51 -31.58 -5.53 5.57
CA PHE A 51 -31.48 -5.00 6.93
C PHE A 51 -32.83 -4.50 7.46
N HIS A 52 -33.66 -3.88 6.61
CA HIS A 52 -34.98 -3.37 7.00
C HIS A 52 -35.97 -4.46 7.45
N ARG A 53 -35.70 -5.74 7.16
CA ARG A 53 -36.51 -6.87 7.62
C ARG A 53 -36.10 -7.47 8.96
N ALA A 54 -34.90 -7.15 9.46
CA ALA A 54 -34.30 -7.76 10.64
C ALA A 54 -33.79 -6.69 11.61
N LYS A 55 -34.61 -6.35 12.62
CA LYS A 55 -34.24 -5.63 13.84
C LYS A 55 -33.83 -4.15 13.74
N SER A 56 -34.38 -3.35 14.67
CA SER A 56 -33.90 -2.00 15.03
C SER A 56 -32.51 -2.06 15.64
N GLY A 57 -31.51 -1.46 14.99
CA GLY A 57 -30.15 -1.34 15.55
C GLY A 57 -29.10 -1.04 14.48
N GLU A 58 -27.91 -0.69 14.91
CA GLU A 58 -26.76 -0.46 14.02
C GLU A 58 -26.26 -1.80 13.44
N PRO A 59 -25.94 -1.90 12.13
CA PRO A 59 -25.40 -3.11 11.55
C PRO A 59 -24.06 -3.47 12.20
N TYR A 60 -23.88 -4.75 12.56
CA TYR A 60 -22.59 -5.23 13.01
C TYR A 60 -21.60 -5.21 11.84
N LEU A 61 -20.43 -4.61 12.04
CA LEU A 61 -19.33 -4.60 11.09
C LEU A 61 -18.01 -4.59 11.86
N ALA A 62 -17.20 -5.61 11.68
CA ALA A 62 -15.87 -5.71 12.31
C ALA A 62 -14.76 -5.50 11.29
N ILE A 63 -13.80 -4.66 11.64
CA ILE A 63 -12.58 -4.41 10.87
C ILE A 63 -11.60 -5.56 11.17
N ILE A 64 -11.19 -6.30 10.14
CA ILE A 64 -10.25 -7.42 10.27
C ILE A 64 -8.81 -6.93 10.18
N HIS A 65 -8.53 -6.08 9.20
CA HIS A 65 -7.24 -5.42 9.06
C HIS A 65 -7.43 -3.99 8.54
N ARG A 66 -6.35 -3.21 8.56
CA ARG A 66 -6.40 -1.80 8.19
C ARG A 66 -5.37 -1.50 7.11
N LEU A 67 -5.69 -0.53 6.27
CA LEU A 67 -4.75 0.18 5.41
C LEU A 67 -4.57 1.61 5.93
N ASP A 68 -3.36 2.13 5.82
CA ASP A 68 -3.08 3.54 6.13
C ASP A 68 -3.93 4.44 5.23
N GLN A 69 -4.24 5.65 5.71
CA GLN A 69 -5.10 6.57 4.97
C GLN A 69 -4.64 6.82 3.51
N PRO A 70 -3.34 7.08 3.22
CA PRO A 70 -2.88 7.31 1.85
C PRO A 70 -2.80 6.05 0.98
N VAL A 71 -2.88 4.85 1.57
CA VAL A 71 -2.77 3.57 0.86
C VAL A 71 -4.13 3.18 0.28
N GLU A 72 -4.16 2.79 -0.98
CA GLU A 72 -5.35 2.22 -1.60
C GLU A 72 -5.32 0.68 -1.60
N GLY A 73 -6.47 0.05 -1.84
CA GLY A 73 -6.53 -1.39 -2.07
C GLY A 73 -7.65 -2.11 -1.36
N ILE A 74 -7.53 -3.42 -1.31
CA ILE A 74 -8.57 -4.35 -0.88
C ILE A 74 -8.60 -4.44 0.65
N LEU A 75 -9.81 -4.35 1.22
CA LEU A 75 -10.12 -4.60 2.62
C LEU A 75 -11.22 -5.65 2.75
N VAL A 76 -11.16 -6.46 3.80
CA VAL A 76 -12.25 -7.34 4.22
C VAL A 76 -12.77 -6.94 5.59
N PHE A 77 -14.10 -6.94 5.72
CA PHE A 77 -14.84 -6.70 6.96
C PHE A 77 -15.74 -7.90 7.25
N ALA A 78 -15.92 -8.21 8.51
CA ALA A 78 -16.86 -9.25 8.93
C ALA A 78 -18.23 -8.64 9.31
N LYS A 79 -19.31 -9.25 8.84
CA LYS A 79 -20.69 -8.86 9.11
C LYS A 79 -21.29 -9.61 10.30
N THR A 80 -20.57 -10.60 10.83
CA THR A 80 -20.98 -11.39 12.02
C THR A 80 -19.82 -11.57 13.00
N PRO A 81 -20.10 -11.71 14.33
CA PRO A 81 -19.06 -12.00 15.31
C PRO A 81 -18.31 -13.32 15.04
N ALA A 82 -19.01 -14.34 14.51
CA ALA A 82 -18.39 -15.62 14.18
C ALA A 82 -17.38 -15.48 13.04
N ALA A 83 -17.75 -14.76 11.98
CA ALA A 83 -16.84 -14.46 10.86
C ALA A 83 -15.64 -13.62 11.32
N ALA A 84 -15.86 -12.62 12.19
CA ALA A 84 -14.79 -11.82 12.75
C ALA A 84 -13.79 -12.66 13.55
N LYS A 85 -14.28 -13.58 14.38
CA LYS A 85 -13.44 -14.50 15.17
C LYS A 85 -12.57 -15.38 14.26
N GLU A 86 -13.17 -15.98 13.23
CA GLU A 86 -12.46 -16.87 12.31
C GLU A 86 -11.43 -16.13 11.44
N LEU A 87 -11.78 -14.99 10.86
CA LEU A 87 -10.84 -14.18 10.07
C LEU A 87 -9.66 -13.66 10.91
N ASN A 88 -9.91 -13.28 12.18
CA ASN A 88 -8.84 -12.91 13.11
C ASN A 88 -7.94 -14.09 13.48
N ARG A 89 -8.50 -15.31 13.59
CA ARG A 89 -7.70 -16.53 13.76
C ARG A 89 -6.76 -16.73 12.57
N GLN A 90 -7.29 -16.68 11.35
CA GLN A 90 -6.49 -16.80 10.13
C GLN A 90 -5.40 -15.73 10.02
N LEU A 91 -5.71 -14.49 10.40
CA LEU A 91 -4.75 -13.38 10.40
C LEU A 91 -3.58 -13.64 11.38
N THR A 92 -3.84 -14.30 12.50
CA THR A 92 -2.82 -14.64 13.51
C THR A 92 -2.04 -15.91 13.18
N SER A 93 -2.66 -16.88 12.51
CA SER A 93 -2.04 -18.16 12.11
C SER A 93 -1.29 -18.08 10.78
N GLN A 94 -1.19 -16.89 10.17
CA GLN A 94 -0.57 -16.68 8.85
C GLN A 94 -1.29 -17.38 7.68
N GLU A 95 -2.53 -17.80 7.87
CA GLU A 95 -3.39 -18.33 6.81
C GLU A 95 -4.04 -17.19 5.98
N PHE A 96 -3.83 -15.95 6.38
CA PHE A 96 -4.35 -14.74 5.73
C PHE A 96 -3.22 -14.01 5.00
N GLY A 97 -3.15 -14.18 3.67
CA GLY A 97 -2.13 -13.55 2.84
C GLY A 97 -2.48 -12.11 2.46
N LYS A 98 -1.51 -11.22 2.60
CA LYS A 98 -1.61 -9.78 2.25
C LYS A 98 -0.53 -9.43 1.26
N TYR A 99 -0.92 -9.07 0.04
CA TYR A 99 -0.01 -8.76 -1.06
C TYR A 99 -0.18 -7.33 -1.51
N TYR A 100 0.94 -6.67 -1.74
CA TYR A 100 0.99 -5.27 -2.13
C TYR A 100 1.84 -5.08 -3.38
N LEU A 101 1.48 -4.10 -4.18
CA LEU A 101 2.35 -3.52 -5.21
C LEU A 101 2.87 -2.17 -4.71
N ALA A 102 4.16 -1.94 -4.89
CA ALA A 102 4.78 -0.67 -4.54
C ALA A 102 5.77 -0.23 -5.60
N VAL A 103 5.85 1.08 -5.85
CA VAL A 103 6.96 1.66 -6.62
C VAL A 103 7.95 2.25 -5.64
N ILE A 104 9.20 1.82 -5.75
CA ILE A 104 10.30 2.23 -4.87
C ILE A 104 11.37 3.01 -5.65
N SER A 105 12.14 3.80 -4.94
CA SER A 105 13.32 4.48 -5.47
C SER A 105 14.51 3.52 -5.55
N GLY A 106 15.20 3.55 -6.68
CA GLY A 106 16.31 2.64 -6.96
C GLY A 106 15.84 1.22 -7.32
N ILE A 107 16.80 0.35 -7.54
CA ILE A 107 16.61 -1.06 -7.85
C ILE A 107 17.26 -1.86 -6.73
N PRO A 108 16.53 -2.70 -5.98
CA PRO A 108 17.10 -3.44 -4.87
C PRO A 108 18.02 -4.56 -5.37
N GLU A 109 19.09 -4.78 -4.66
CA GLU A 109 19.95 -5.95 -4.81
C GLU A 109 20.07 -6.68 -3.47
N PRO A 110 19.68 -7.98 -3.43
CA PRO A 110 19.08 -8.79 -4.50
C PRO A 110 17.69 -8.30 -4.92
N GLN A 111 17.22 -8.69 -6.13
CA GLN A 111 15.90 -8.29 -6.65
C GLN A 111 14.72 -8.97 -5.96
N GLU A 112 14.97 -9.97 -5.13
CA GLU A 112 14.01 -10.60 -4.25
C GLU A 112 14.65 -10.92 -2.90
N GLY A 113 13.86 -10.90 -1.84
CA GLY A 113 14.39 -11.17 -0.51
C GLY A 113 13.36 -10.98 0.59
N SER A 114 13.86 -11.04 1.83
CA SER A 114 13.06 -10.85 3.03
C SER A 114 13.67 -9.78 3.91
N LEU A 115 12.82 -8.91 4.46
CA LEU A 115 13.23 -7.92 5.45
C LEU A 115 12.65 -8.30 6.81
N GLU A 116 13.53 -8.44 7.79
CA GLU A 116 13.16 -8.70 9.17
C GLU A 116 13.78 -7.63 10.07
N ASN A 117 12.92 -6.91 10.78
CA ASN A 117 13.32 -5.83 11.68
C ASN A 117 12.42 -5.81 12.91
N TYR A 118 12.86 -5.15 13.97
CA TYR A 118 11.97 -4.73 15.05
C TYR A 118 11.52 -3.30 14.80
N LEU A 119 10.21 -3.06 14.94
CA LEU A 119 9.61 -1.74 14.76
C LEU A 119 8.98 -1.26 16.06
N VAL A 120 9.19 0.02 16.36
CA VAL A 120 8.48 0.73 17.44
C VAL A 120 7.63 1.84 16.85
N LYS A 121 6.40 2.01 17.38
CA LYS A 121 5.50 3.09 17.01
C LYS A 121 5.67 4.27 17.96
N ASP A 122 5.90 5.46 17.41
CA ASP A 122 5.73 6.73 18.11
C ASP A 122 4.30 7.24 17.90
N THR A 123 3.51 7.23 18.96
CA THR A 123 2.11 7.69 18.91
C THR A 123 1.99 9.20 18.79
N ARG A 124 2.99 9.95 19.26
CA ARG A 124 2.99 11.44 19.25
C ARG A 124 3.13 11.97 17.81
N THR A 125 4.02 11.35 17.02
CA THR A 125 4.25 11.74 15.62
C THR A 125 3.46 10.89 14.64
N ASN A 126 2.73 9.86 15.13
CA ASN A 126 2.05 8.84 14.31
C ASN A 126 3.00 8.22 13.29
N SER A 127 4.24 7.93 13.69
CA SER A 127 5.27 7.30 12.86
C SER A 127 5.74 5.98 13.46
N SER A 128 6.55 5.24 12.72
CA SER A 128 7.26 4.06 13.21
C SER A 128 8.72 4.15 12.82
N ALA A 129 9.58 3.47 13.56
CA ALA A 129 11.01 3.41 13.27
C ALA A 129 11.53 1.99 13.49
N VAL A 130 12.61 1.64 12.77
CA VAL A 130 13.38 0.42 13.06
C VAL A 130 14.13 0.64 14.38
N CYS A 131 14.12 -0.38 15.21
CA CYS A 131 14.74 -0.35 16.54
C CYS A 131 15.39 -1.70 16.89
N THR A 132 16.04 -1.78 18.04
CA THR A 132 16.55 -3.05 18.57
C THR A 132 15.43 -3.86 19.22
N LYS A 133 15.64 -5.17 19.34
CA LYS A 133 14.69 -6.09 20.01
C LYS A 133 14.40 -5.67 21.46
N THR A 134 15.39 -5.05 22.12
CA THR A 134 15.30 -4.62 23.53
C THR A 134 14.59 -3.28 23.73
N THR A 135 14.26 -2.57 22.65
CA THR A 135 13.54 -1.29 22.74
C THR A 135 12.12 -1.52 23.29
N PRO A 136 11.68 -0.78 24.33
CA PRO A 136 10.34 -0.91 24.85
C PRO A 136 9.26 -0.72 23.77
N GLY A 137 8.33 -1.67 23.66
CA GLY A 137 7.29 -1.63 22.62
C GLY A 137 7.71 -2.12 21.24
N ALA A 138 8.96 -2.60 21.07
CA ALA A 138 9.45 -3.20 19.85
C ALA A 138 8.62 -4.43 19.45
N LYS A 139 8.25 -4.53 18.17
CA LYS A 139 7.53 -5.66 17.60
C LYS A 139 8.21 -6.16 16.35
N LEU A 140 8.37 -7.48 16.25
CA LEU A 140 8.93 -8.12 15.06
C LEU A 140 8.05 -7.79 13.83
N ALA A 141 8.71 -7.39 12.76
CA ALA A 141 8.12 -7.10 11.45
C ALA A 141 8.86 -7.88 10.38
N ARG A 142 8.13 -8.68 9.59
CA ARG A 142 8.69 -9.48 8.49
C ARG A 142 7.86 -9.29 7.24
N LEU A 143 8.55 -9.09 6.11
CA LEU A 143 7.98 -9.07 4.77
C LEU A 143 8.91 -9.76 3.78
N HIS A 144 8.35 -10.21 2.67
CA HIS A 144 9.06 -10.68 1.49
C HIS A 144 8.79 -9.71 0.34
N TYR A 145 9.80 -9.47 -0.50
CA TYR A 145 9.65 -8.64 -1.69
C TYR A 145 10.24 -9.32 -2.92
N ARG A 146 9.71 -8.99 -4.09
CA ARG A 146 10.22 -9.41 -5.39
C ARG A 146 10.04 -8.28 -6.39
N THR A 147 11.11 -7.94 -7.12
CA THR A 147 11.06 -6.98 -8.21
C THR A 147 10.30 -7.58 -9.39
N ILE A 148 9.31 -6.85 -9.90
CA ILE A 148 8.51 -7.22 -11.06
C ILE A 148 9.05 -6.52 -12.30
N GLU A 149 9.37 -5.22 -12.18
CA GLU A 149 9.80 -4.38 -13.30
C GLU A 149 10.73 -3.28 -12.80
N THR A 150 11.69 -2.88 -13.65
CA THR A 150 12.63 -1.80 -13.35
C THR A 150 12.52 -0.69 -14.38
N TYR A 151 12.70 0.56 -13.95
CA TYR A 151 12.60 1.75 -14.78
C TYR A 151 13.86 2.60 -14.61
N GLY A 152 14.36 3.20 -15.71
CA GLY A 152 15.53 4.09 -15.68
C GLY A 152 16.86 3.38 -15.40
N ALA A 153 16.93 2.03 -15.47
CA ALA A 153 18.19 1.31 -15.36
C ALA A 153 19.09 1.61 -16.56
N PRO A 154 20.40 1.83 -16.37
CA PRO A 154 21.32 1.98 -17.50
C PRO A 154 21.32 0.68 -18.32
N GLY A 155 20.87 0.75 -19.59
CA GLY A 155 20.83 -0.37 -20.53
C GLY A 155 19.47 -0.73 -21.12
N ASN A 156 18.37 -0.15 -20.68
CA ASN A 156 17.02 -0.41 -21.23
C ASN A 156 16.56 0.71 -22.20
N GLU A 157 17.46 1.33 -22.94
CA GLU A 157 17.06 2.09 -24.12
C GLU A 157 16.62 1.08 -25.20
N LYS A 158 15.31 0.89 -25.38
CA LYS A 158 14.78 0.34 -26.62
C LYS A 158 15.11 1.35 -27.71
N PHE A 159 16.19 1.09 -28.43
CA PHE A 159 16.50 1.77 -29.70
C PHE A 159 15.32 1.57 -30.64
N THR A 160 14.48 2.58 -30.80
CA THR A 160 13.66 2.70 -32.00
C THR A 160 14.56 3.31 -33.06
N ASP A 161 15.02 2.46 -33.98
CA ASP A 161 15.66 2.88 -35.21
C ASP A 161 14.79 3.86 -36.00
N SER A 162 15.10 5.14 -35.89
CA SER A 162 14.71 6.12 -36.91
C SER A 162 15.98 6.66 -37.52
N LYS A 163 16.29 6.12 -38.70
CA LYS A 163 17.31 6.67 -39.62
C LYS A 163 16.99 8.13 -39.91
N SER A 164 17.88 9.02 -39.53
CA SER A 164 18.07 10.29 -40.23
C SER A 164 19.57 10.62 -40.24
N THR A 165 20.10 10.56 -41.47
CA THR A 165 21.39 11.11 -41.89
C THR A 165 21.33 12.62 -41.67
N ASP A 166 22.27 13.19 -40.90
CA ASP A 166 23.03 14.36 -41.31
C ASP A 166 24.19 14.70 -40.35
N THR A 167 25.22 15.22 -40.95
CA THR A 167 26.60 15.41 -40.56
C THR A 167 26.87 16.43 -39.46
N PRO A 168 28.09 16.43 -38.85
CA PRO A 168 28.36 17.06 -37.54
C PRO A 168 28.87 18.51 -37.69
N LYS A 169 28.48 19.38 -36.77
CA LYS A 169 29.27 20.61 -36.49
C LYS A 169 29.20 21.00 -34.98
N HIS A 170 30.42 21.15 -34.45
CA HIS A 170 30.88 22.01 -33.33
C HIS A 170 30.50 21.64 -31.88
N THR A 171 31.50 21.03 -31.21
CA THR A 171 32.10 21.36 -29.90
C THR A 171 31.31 22.28 -28.98
N SER A 172 30.75 21.70 -27.91
CA SER A 172 30.75 22.27 -26.59
C SER A 172 30.89 21.14 -25.57
N ARG A 173 31.98 21.16 -24.81
CA ARG A 173 32.23 20.26 -23.68
C ARG A 173 31.26 20.61 -22.57
N ASN A 174 30.05 20.07 -22.65
CA ASN A 174 29.21 19.98 -21.46
C ASN A 174 29.68 18.75 -20.68
N HIS A 175 30.24 19.01 -19.50
CA HIS A 175 30.42 18.00 -18.47
C HIS A 175 29.01 17.42 -18.19
N ARG A 176 28.67 16.32 -18.82
CA ARG A 176 27.59 15.48 -18.37
C ARG A 176 28.04 14.91 -17.03
N GLN A 177 27.52 15.47 -15.96
CA GLN A 177 27.56 14.79 -14.69
C GLN A 177 26.97 13.38 -14.90
N PRO A 178 27.56 12.33 -14.31
CA PRO A 178 26.98 11.00 -14.38
C PRO A 178 25.53 11.11 -13.86
N PRO A 179 24.57 10.40 -14.48
CA PRO A 179 23.19 10.42 -14.01
C PRO A 179 23.20 10.05 -12.51
N LEU A 180 22.60 10.93 -11.71
CA LEU A 180 22.46 10.69 -10.28
C LEU A 180 21.77 9.33 -10.11
N GLN A 181 22.29 8.48 -9.23
CA GLN A 181 21.77 7.12 -8.96
C GLN A 181 20.29 7.08 -8.55
N ASN A 182 19.62 8.26 -8.47
CA ASN A 182 18.24 8.45 -8.03
C ASN A 182 17.19 8.49 -9.16
N GLU A 183 17.55 8.28 -10.40
CA GLU A 183 16.59 8.26 -11.52
C GLU A 183 15.98 6.89 -11.79
N SER A 184 16.55 5.82 -11.22
CA SER A 184 15.98 4.48 -11.32
C SER A 184 14.88 4.24 -10.29
N SER A 185 13.89 3.43 -10.67
CA SER A 185 12.84 2.96 -9.78
C SER A 185 12.45 1.53 -10.13
N ALA A 186 11.80 0.85 -9.21
CA ALA A 186 11.32 -0.50 -9.42
C ALA A 186 9.88 -0.66 -8.95
N LEU A 187 9.09 -1.41 -9.71
CA LEU A 187 7.83 -1.98 -9.26
C LEU A 187 8.14 -3.29 -8.54
N ILE A 188 7.72 -3.39 -7.30
CA ILE A 188 7.91 -4.58 -6.48
C ILE A 188 6.58 -5.13 -5.98
N GLU A 189 6.52 -6.45 -5.87
CA GLU A 189 5.48 -7.17 -5.13
C GLU A 189 5.97 -7.42 -3.70
N ILE A 190 5.09 -7.23 -2.73
CA ILE A 190 5.41 -7.42 -1.31
C ILE A 190 4.37 -8.35 -0.69
N HIS A 191 4.82 -9.38 0.03
CA HIS A 191 4.01 -10.24 0.88
C HIS A 191 4.32 -9.95 2.35
N LEU A 192 3.28 -9.68 3.15
CA LEU A 192 3.42 -9.38 4.58
C LEU A 192 3.14 -10.60 5.44
N ASP A 193 4.13 -11.08 6.21
CA ASP A 193 3.92 -12.05 7.29
C ASP A 193 3.34 -11.37 8.54
N THR A 194 3.68 -10.11 8.75
CA THR A 194 3.19 -9.30 9.89
C THR A 194 2.51 -8.04 9.39
N GLY A 195 1.71 -7.39 10.24
CA GLY A 195 1.00 -6.15 9.91
C GLY A 195 1.29 -5.04 10.94
N ARG A 196 2.53 -4.52 10.98
CA ARG A 196 2.89 -3.42 11.89
C ARG A 196 2.50 -2.08 11.27
N HIS A 197 2.34 -1.07 12.12
CA HIS A 197 2.01 0.29 11.69
C HIS A 197 3.09 0.82 10.72
N HIS A 198 2.68 1.26 9.53
CA HIS A 198 3.53 1.74 8.44
C HIS A 198 4.64 0.75 8.00
N GLN A 199 4.48 -0.56 8.21
CA GLN A 199 5.53 -1.56 8.09
C GLN A 199 6.30 -1.48 6.77
N ILE A 200 5.63 -1.59 5.64
CA ILE A 200 6.26 -1.56 4.30
C ILE A 200 7.05 -0.27 4.12
N ARG A 201 6.44 0.85 4.46
CA ARG A 201 7.01 2.19 4.30
C ARG A 201 8.31 2.35 5.08
N VAL A 202 8.32 1.91 6.36
CA VAL A 202 9.48 1.99 7.25
C VAL A 202 10.58 1.03 6.82
N GLN A 203 10.24 -0.25 6.54
CA GLN A 203 11.24 -1.25 6.20
C GLN A 203 11.90 -0.96 4.86
N MET A 204 11.14 -0.56 3.83
CA MET A 204 11.70 -0.21 2.53
C MET A 204 12.57 1.06 2.60
N ALA A 205 12.16 2.08 3.36
CA ALA A 205 12.98 3.26 3.58
C ALA A 205 14.29 2.93 4.33
N TYR A 206 14.21 2.09 5.36
CA TYR A 206 15.40 1.63 6.11
C TYR A 206 16.33 0.76 5.25
N PHE A 207 15.77 0.00 4.32
CA PHE A 207 16.52 -0.80 3.34
C PHE A 207 17.21 0.07 2.26
N GLY A 208 16.95 1.39 2.22
CA GLY A 208 17.53 2.33 1.26
C GLY A 208 16.70 2.53 -0.01
N HIS A 209 15.52 1.92 -0.08
CA HIS A 209 14.60 1.98 -1.23
C HIS A 209 13.21 2.51 -0.80
N PRO A 210 13.09 3.78 -0.38
CA PRO A 210 11.80 4.31 0.05
C PRO A 210 10.78 4.31 -1.08
N LEU A 211 9.50 4.24 -0.70
CA LEU A 211 8.38 4.28 -1.64
C LEU A 211 8.27 5.66 -2.31
N ILE A 212 8.00 5.65 -3.60
CA ILE A 212 7.74 6.90 -4.34
C ILE A 212 6.47 7.56 -3.78
N GLY A 213 6.55 8.87 -3.56
CA GLY A 213 5.46 9.66 -2.98
C GLY A 213 5.32 9.55 -1.45
N ASP A 214 6.19 8.82 -0.76
CA ASP A 214 6.16 8.74 0.70
C ASP A 214 6.79 9.98 1.36
N ARG A 215 5.96 10.96 1.70
CA ARG A 215 6.38 12.20 2.35
C ARG A 215 6.86 12.02 3.81
N LYS A 216 6.59 10.87 4.42
CA LYS A 216 6.95 10.62 5.82
C LYS A 216 8.31 9.94 5.96
N TYR A 217 8.62 8.99 5.09
CA TYR A 217 9.80 8.14 5.17
C TYR A 217 10.76 8.27 3.98
N GLY A 218 10.35 8.97 2.92
CA GLY A 218 11.14 9.20 1.70
C GLY A 218 11.15 10.66 1.25
N LYS A 219 11.09 11.62 2.17
CA LYS A 219 10.90 13.05 1.87
C LYS A 219 11.96 13.58 0.91
N GLU A 220 13.23 13.33 1.17
CA GLU A 220 14.33 13.87 0.35
C GLU A 220 14.25 13.41 -1.11
N ILE A 221 13.95 12.13 -1.31
CA ILE A 221 13.80 11.53 -2.65
C ILE A 221 12.53 12.04 -3.33
N THR A 222 11.42 12.15 -2.59
CA THR A 222 10.16 12.65 -3.12
C THR A 222 10.27 14.11 -3.57
N ASP A 223 10.93 14.96 -2.80
CA ASP A 223 11.12 16.37 -3.13
C ASP A 223 12.03 16.54 -4.37
N HIS A 224 13.07 15.73 -4.49
CA HIS A 224 13.94 15.72 -5.68
C HIS A 224 13.19 15.24 -6.93
N MET A 225 12.47 14.14 -6.86
CA MET A 225 11.67 13.62 -7.99
C MET A 225 10.58 14.59 -8.42
N ASN A 226 9.92 15.30 -7.51
CA ASN A 226 8.94 16.33 -7.84
C ASN A 226 9.57 17.50 -8.60
N SER A 227 10.83 17.86 -8.32
CA SER A 227 11.53 18.93 -9.02
C SER A 227 11.95 18.53 -10.46
N VAL A 228 12.23 17.24 -10.69
CA VAL A 228 12.66 16.70 -12.00
C VAL A 228 11.45 16.33 -12.88
N GLN A 229 10.32 15.96 -12.29
CA GLN A 229 9.12 15.44 -12.98
C GLN A 229 8.26 16.48 -13.69
N SER A 230 8.69 17.75 -13.82
CA SER A 230 7.94 18.70 -14.67
C SER A 230 7.85 18.27 -16.15
N SER A 231 8.61 17.26 -16.57
CA SER A 231 8.71 16.79 -17.95
C SER A 231 8.14 15.40 -18.23
N THR A 232 7.82 14.56 -17.22
CA THR A 232 7.26 13.23 -17.44
C THR A 232 6.03 12.97 -16.55
N LYS A 233 4.84 12.94 -17.18
CA LYS A 233 3.53 12.66 -16.53
C LYS A 233 3.36 11.22 -15.99
N ARG A 234 4.44 10.52 -15.59
CA ARG A 234 4.37 9.10 -15.22
C ARG A 234 3.75 8.83 -13.85
N PHE A 235 3.91 9.74 -12.89
CA PHE A 235 3.38 9.57 -11.52
C PHE A 235 2.69 10.86 -11.06
N GLN A 236 1.56 10.73 -10.37
CA GLN A 236 0.91 11.89 -9.76
C GLN A 236 1.75 12.41 -8.59
N ALA A 237 2.19 13.65 -8.67
CA ALA A 237 2.99 14.28 -7.62
C ALA A 237 2.27 14.19 -6.26
N GLY A 238 2.94 13.60 -5.26
CA GLY A 238 2.48 13.58 -3.88
C GLY A 238 1.53 12.43 -3.49
N GLN A 239 1.23 11.50 -4.40
CA GLN A 239 0.52 10.26 -4.08
C GLN A 239 1.50 9.17 -3.66
N LEU A 240 1.20 8.45 -2.58
CA LEU A 240 1.97 7.27 -2.15
C LEU A 240 1.70 6.11 -3.11
N HIS A 241 2.76 5.59 -3.74
CA HIS A 241 2.66 4.47 -4.67
C HIS A 241 2.72 3.13 -3.91
N LEU A 242 1.63 2.80 -3.22
CA LEU A 242 1.43 1.56 -2.46
C LEU A 242 -0.03 1.13 -2.58
N CYS A 243 -0.26 -0.07 -3.09
CA CYS A 243 -1.59 -0.65 -3.27
C CYS A 243 -1.66 -2.06 -2.68
N ALA A 244 -2.64 -2.31 -1.80
CA ALA A 244 -3.01 -3.65 -1.35
C ALA A 244 -3.85 -4.31 -2.44
N TYR A 245 -3.22 -5.02 -3.39
CA TYR A 245 -3.88 -5.46 -4.61
C TYR A 245 -4.51 -6.86 -4.50
N LYS A 246 -4.07 -7.68 -3.49
CA LYS A 246 -4.53 -9.06 -3.35
C LYS A 246 -4.60 -9.46 -1.87
N LEU A 247 -5.68 -10.15 -1.50
CA LEU A 247 -5.85 -10.86 -0.23
C LEU A 247 -6.12 -12.33 -0.52
N THR A 248 -5.59 -13.23 0.32
CA THR A 248 -5.93 -14.65 0.27
C THR A 248 -6.36 -15.12 1.65
N PHE A 249 -7.52 -15.76 1.75
CA PHE A 249 -8.05 -16.28 3.01
C PHE A 249 -9.11 -17.35 2.76
N HIS A 250 -9.44 -18.14 3.77
CA HIS A 250 -10.57 -19.05 3.69
C HIS A 250 -11.85 -18.34 4.15
N HIS A 251 -12.91 -18.52 3.40
CA HIS A 251 -14.21 -17.99 3.79
C HIS A 251 -14.60 -18.50 5.18
N PRO A 252 -15.03 -17.61 6.13
CA PRO A 252 -15.13 -17.95 7.54
C PRO A 252 -16.17 -19.02 7.88
N VAL A 253 -17.07 -19.34 6.95
CA VAL A 253 -18.13 -20.34 7.16
C VAL A 253 -18.01 -21.51 6.17
N SER A 254 -17.87 -21.22 4.88
CA SER A 254 -17.79 -22.28 3.85
C SER A 254 -16.40 -22.88 3.73
N TYR A 255 -15.37 -22.25 4.31
CA TYR A 255 -13.96 -22.64 4.19
C TYR A 255 -13.43 -22.67 2.74
N THR A 256 -14.17 -22.11 1.81
CA THR A 256 -13.73 -21.91 0.42
C THR A 256 -12.56 -20.92 0.39
N HIS A 257 -11.51 -21.26 -0.37
CA HIS A 257 -10.38 -20.35 -0.56
C HIS A 257 -10.79 -19.17 -1.44
N LEU A 258 -10.57 -17.94 -0.95
CA LEU A 258 -10.82 -16.69 -1.67
C LEU A 258 -9.48 -15.99 -1.98
N THR A 259 -9.33 -15.51 -3.22
CA THR A 259 -8.11 -14.84 -3.71
C THR A 259 -8.45 -13.57 -4.47
#